data_3938ae89faabede5ca371f7e8dfec184
#
_entry.id   3938ae89faabede5ca371f7e8dfec184
#
_cell.length_a   1.000
_cell.length_b   1.000
_cell.length_c   1.000
_cell.angle_alpha   90.00
_cell.angle_beta   90.00
_cell.angle_gamma   90.00
#
_symmetry.space_group_name_H-M   'P 1'
#
loop_
_entity.id
_entity.type
_entity.pdbx_description
1 polymer ?
#
loop_
_entity_poly.entity_id
_entity_poly.type
_entity_poly.pdbx_seq_one_letter_code
_entity_poly.pdbx_strand_id
1 'polypeptide(L)'
;MKKGVFAAVKKDGSVYYRASITFRCKHISLGSFTSESEAHGAYQSADKLLSATVPITPEDYQETQFPLLPFSKWISLLNFKNNGIYIKTPIYLRKKYFQYYLSSEETLLFDVDDLFFYSNHAIMKRGGHLFVAEYGMQTNIRSRSVSYTHLTLPTIA
;
A
#
# COMPACT_ATOMS: atom_id res chain seq x y z
N MET A 1 6.78 -16.63 -20.74
CA MET A 1 6.77 -16.11 -19.37
C MET A 1 5.33 -15.97 -18.88
N LYS A 2 5.14 -16.15 -17.60
CA LYS A 2 3.79 -16.10 -17.04
C LYS A 2 3.23 -14.67 -17.09
N LYS A 3 1.91 -14.56 -17.13
CA LYS A 3 1.25 -13.28 -17.22
C LYS A 3 1.60 -12.39 -16.02
N GLY A 4 1.86 -11.11 -16.30
CA GLY A 4 2.20 -10.14 -15.27
C GLY A 4 3.63 -10.22 -14.76
N VAL A 5 4.47 -11.08 -15.35
CA VAL A 5 5.84 -11.30 -14.91
C VAL A 5 6.81 -10.86 -15.99
N PHE A 6 7.88 -10.16 -15.57
CA PHE A 6 8.95 -9.71 -16.45
C PHE A 6 10.30 -10.05 -15.84
N ALA A 7 11.18 -10.62 -16.64
CA ALA A 7 12.55 -10.87 -16.20
C ALA A 7 13.38 -9.60 -16.34
N ALA A 8 14.28 -9.39 -15.39
CA ALA A 8 15.20 -8.26 -15.41
C ALA A 8 16.57 -8.72 -14.89
N VAL A 9 17.61 -7.96 -15.22
CA VAL A 9 18.98 -8.32 -14.84
C VAL A 9 19.56 -7.22 -13.98
N LYS A 10 20.17 -7.62 -12.87
CA LYS A 10 20.86 -6.69 -11.99
C LYS A 10 22.24 -6.36 -12.56
N LYS A 11 22.88 -5.36 -11.98
CA LYS A 11 24.23 -4.95 -12.42
C LYS A 11 25.25 -6.07 -12.30
N ASP A 12 25.07 -6.97 -11.33
CA ASP A 12 25.97 -8.10 -11.11
C ASP A 12 25.70 -9.30 -12.03
N GLY A 13 24.71 -9.18 -12.91
CA GLY A 13 24.36 -10.23 -13.88
C GLY A 13 23.30 -11.18 -13.40
N SER A 14 22.87 -11.10 -12.14
CA SER A 14 21.84 -12.00 -11.65
C SER A 14 20.46 -11.59 -12.17
N VAL A 15 19.60 -12.59 -12.38
CA VAL A 15 18.25 -12.39 -12.91
C VAL A 15 17.26 -12.27 -11.76
N TYR A 16 16.33 -11.36 -11.89
CA TYR A 16 15.21 -11.26 -10.98
C TYR A 16 13.94 -11.04 -11.79
N TYR A 17 12.80 -11.15 -11.13
CA TYR A 17 11.51 -11.07 -11.81
C TYR A 17 10.66 -9.99 -11.18
N ARG A 18 10.03 -9.20 -12.03
CA ARG A 18 9.10 -8.15 -11.61
C ARG A 18 7.69 -8.62 -11.87
N ALA A 19 6.81 -8.31 -10.92
CA ALA A 19 5.39 -8.54 -11.10
C ALA A 19 4.68 -7.21 -11.28
N SER A 20 3.67 -7.19 -12.14
CA SER A 20 2.86 -6.00 -12.36
C SER A 20 1.46 -6.41 -12.81
N ILE A 21 0.52 -5.51 -12.64
CA ILE A 21 -0.86 -5.75 -13.06
C ILE A 21 -1.42 -4.45 -13.62
N THR A 22 -2.31 -4.57 -14.61
CA THR A 22 -3.00 -3.41 -15.16
C THR A 22 -4.45 -3.48 -14.74
N PHE A 23 -4.95 -2.40 -14.17
CA PHE A 23 -6.34 -2.32 -13.72
C PHE A 23 -6.86 -0.92 -14.04
N ARG A 24 -8.00 -0.86 -14.70
CA ARG A 24 -8.63 0.40 -15.11
C ARG A 24 -7.64 1.31 -15.83
N CYS A 25 -6.90 0.75 -16.77
CA CYS A 25 -5.91 1.45 -17.59
C CYS A 25 -4.68 1.94 -16.80
N LYS A 26 -4.51 1.51 -15.57
CA LYS A 26 -3.35 1.88 -14.75
C LYS A 26 -2.42 0.69 -14.60
N HIS A 27 -1.16 0.88 -14.93
CA HIS A 27 -0.12 -0.14 -14.76
C HIS A 27 0.47 -0.01 -13.36
N ILE A 28 0.40 -1.08 -12.58
CA ILE A 28 0.79 -1.06 -11.17
C ILE A 28 1.86 -2.11 -10.93
N SER A 29 3.00 -1.68 -10.38
CA SER A 29 4.07 -2.59 -10.01
C SER A 29 3.74 -3.28 -8.69
N LEU A 30 3.96 -4.59 -8.65
CA LEU A 30 3.71 -5.41 -7.45
C LEU A 30 4.98 -5.78 -6.71
N GLY A 31 6.14 -5.44 -7.26
CA GLY A 31 7.41 -5.71 -6.60
C GLY A 31 8.33 -6.58 -7.43
N SER A 32 9.46 -6.94 -6.82
CA SER A 32 10.48 -7.76 -7.44
C SER A 32 10.70 -9.02 -6.62
N PHE A 33 10.96 -10.12 -7.32
CA PHE A 33 11.06 -11.44 -6.68
C PHE A 33 12.23 -12.20 -7.28
N THR A 34 12.69 -13.20 -6.54
CA THR A 34 13.84 -13.99 -6.97
C THR A 34 13.46 -15.10 -7.96
N SER A 35 12.21 -15.48 -8.01
CA SER A 35 11.74 -16.52 -8.93
C SER A 35 10.51 -16.08 -9.69
N GLU A 36 10.32 -16.68 -10.87
CA GLU A 36 9.14 -16.44 -11.69
C GLU A 36 7.87 -16.87 -10.98
N SER A 37 7.92 -17.97 -10.25
CA SER A 37 6.77 -18.48 -9.52
C SER A 37 6.30 -17.50 -8.46
N GLU A 38 7.23 -16.89 -7.73
CA GLU A 38 6.87 -15.91 -6.71
C GLU A 38 6.26 -14.66 -7.35
N ALA A 39 6.87 -14.17 -8.42
CA ALA A 39 6.33 -13.00 -9.12
C ALA A 39 4.92 -13.28 -9.64
N HIS A 40 4.71 -14.47 -10.20
CA HIS A 40 3.39 -14.84 -10.69
C HIS A 40 2.38 -14.99 -9.55
N GLY A 41 2.83 -15.51 -8.39
CA GLY A 41 1.99 -15.59 -7.20
C GLY A 41 1.51 -14.23 -6.74
N ALA A 42 2.40 -13.23 -6.76
CA ALA A 42 2.00 -11.86 -6.43
C ALA A 42 0.96 -11.33 -7.41
N TYR A 43 1.17 -11.59 -8.70
CA TYR A 43 0.19 -11.20 -9.72
C TYR A 43 -1.16 -11.87 -9.47
N GLN A 44 -1.14 -13.16 -9.16
CA GLN A 44 -2.40 -13.88 -8.90
C GLN A 44 -3.13 -13.33 -7.67
N SER A 45 -2.40 -12.97 -6.63
CA SER A 45 -3.01 -12.37 -5.43
C SER A 45 -3.65 -11.02 -5.76
N ALA A 46 -2.96 -10.19 -6.53
CA ALA A 46 -3.51 -8.90 -6.94
C ALA A 46 -4.73 -9.08 -7.84
N ASP A 47 -4.66 -10.00 -8.77
CA ASP A 47 -5.78 -10.28 -9.67
C ASP A 47 -7.00 -10.79 -8.89
N LYS A 48 -6.78 -11.66 -7.92
CA LYS A 48 -7.84 -12.16 -7.05
C LYS A 48 -8.53 -11.02 -6.32
N LEU A 49 -7.75 -10.08 -5.78
CA LEU A 49 -8.30 -8.93 -5.08
C LEU A 49 -9.10 -8.04 -6.01
N LEU A 50 -8.53 -7.70 -7.16
CA LEU A 50 -9.15 -6.74 -8.07
C LEU A 50 -10.35 -7.30 -8.80
N SER A 51 -10.40 -8.61 -9.02
CA SER A 51 -11.51 -9.24 -9.73
C SER A 51 -12.61 -9.77 -8.80
N ALA A 52 -12.42 -9.64 -7.48
CA ALA A 52 -13.41 -10.15 -6.54
C ALA A 52 -14.76 -9.45 -6.73
N THR A 53 -15.82 -10.23 -6.69
CA THR A 53 -17.19 -9.71 -6.81
C THR A 53 -17.81 -9.42 -5.45
N VAL A 54 -17.23 -9.98 -4.38
CA VAL A 54 -17.69 -9.77 -3.02
C VAL A 54 -17.03 -8.51 -2.47
N PRO A 55 -17.78 -7.66 -1.75
CA PRO A 55 -17.17 -6.47 -1.15
C PRO A 55 -16.04 -6.85 -0.19
N ILE A 56 -14.92 -6.18 -0.32
CA ILE A 56 -13.76 -6.37 0.53
C ILE A 56 -13.42 -5.04 1.17
N THR A 57 -13.15 -5.05 2.48
CA THR A 57 -12.73 -3.87 3.22
C THR A 57 -11.34 -4.10 3.81
N PRO A 58 -10.65 -3.05 4.27
CA PRO A 58 -9.33 -3.23 4.87
C PRO A 58 -9.32 -4.20 6.05
N GLU A 59 -10.43 -4.29 6.77
CA GLU A 59 -10.56 -5.18 7.91
C GLU A 59 -10.62 -6.66 7.51
N ASP A 60 -10.86 -6.94 6.25
CA ASP A 60 -10.99 -8.31 5.73
C ASP A 60 -9.64 -8.92 5.36
N TYR A 61 -8.53 -8.21 5.57
CA TYR A 61 -7.23 -8.69 5.15
C TYR A 61 -6.83 -9.99 5.83
N GLN A 62 -6.42 -10.97 5.02
CA GLN A 62 -5.86 -12.22 5.49
C GLN A 62 -4.66 -12.56 4.61
N GLU A 63 -3.49 -12.60 5.22
CA GLU A 63 -2.25 -12.84 4.48
C GLU A 63 -2.29 -14.16 3.71
N THR A 64 -2.92 -15.19 4.28
CA THR A 64 -3.00 -16.50 3.64
C THR A 64 -3.79 -16.50 2.34
N GLN A 65 -4.69 -15.54 2.17
CA GLN A 65 -5.48 -15.43 0.95
C GLN A 65 -4.78 -14.64 -0.15
N PHE A 66 -3.80 -13.85 0.21
CA PHE A 66 -3.09 -12.97 -0.73
C PHE A 66 -1.57 -13.11 -0.52
N PRO A 67 -1.03 -14.33 -0.72
CA PRO A 67 0.40 -14.54 -0.51
C PRO A 67 1.24 -13.73 -1.49
N LEU A 68 2.44 -13.36 -1.08
CA LEU A 68 3.41 -12.65 -1.89
C LEU A 68 3.03 -11.22 -2.25
N LEU A 69 1.87 -10.75 -1.80
CA LEU A 69 1.44 -9.37 -2.01
C LEU A 69 1.62 -8.61 -0.71
N PRO A 70 2.53 -7.61 -0.67
CA PRO A 70 2.75 -6.84 0.56
C PRO A 70 1.46 -6.17 1.02
N PHE A 71 1.27 -6.07 2.32
CA PHE A 71 0.07 -5.46 2.87
C PHE A 71 -0.13 -4.02 2.37
N SER A 72 0.95 -3.25 2.30
CA SER A 72 0.86 -1.87 1.82
C SER A 72 0.33 -1.82 0.37
N LYS A 73 0.80 -2.73 -0.46
CA LYS A 73 0.32 -2.80 -1.84
C LYS A 73 -1.13 -3.28 -1.88
N TRP A 74 -1.49 -4.21 -1.00
CA TRP A 74 -2.86 -4.70 -0.89
C TRP A 74 -3.83 -3.55 -0.58
N ILE A 75 -3.46 -2.68 0.35
CA ILE A 75 -4.28 -1.51 0.70
C ILE A 75 -4.39 -0.55 -0.49
N SER A 76 -3.27 -0.29 -1.17
CA SER A 76 -3.29 0.61 -2.34
C SER A 76 -4.21 0.08 -3.43
N LEU A 77 -4.16 -1.21 -3.69
CA LEU A 77 -5.02 -1.84 -4.69
C LEU A 77 -6.47 -1.83 -4.26
N LEU A 78 -6.73 -2.11 -2.98
CA LEU A 78 -8.09 -2.12 -2.46
C LEU A 78 -8.71 -0.73 -2.54
N ASN A 79 -7.94 0.30 -2.20
CA ASN A 79 -8.41 1.67 -2.30
C ASN A 79 -8.73 2.02 -3.76
N PHE A 80 -7.88 1.60 -4.68
CA PHE A 80 -8.13 1.83 -6.10
C PHE A 80 -9.42 1.14 -6.55
N LYS A 81 -9.60 -0.10 -6.13
CA LYS A 81 -10.80 -0.87 -6.49
C LYS A 81 -12.07 -0.22 -5.94
N ASN A 82 -12.07 0.14 -4.65
CA ASN A 82 -13.26 0.61 -3.97
C ASN A 82 -13.53 2.10 -4.14
N ASN A 83 -12.48 2.89 -4.21
CA ASN A 83 -12.61 4.36 -4.22
C ASN A 83 -12.23 5.00 -5.55
N GLY A 84 -11.76 4.22 -6.50
CA GLY A 84 -11.53 4.69 -7.85
C GLY A 84 -10.27 5.49 -8.09
N ILE A 85 -9.42 5.63 -7.08
CA ILE A 85 -8.16 6.36 -7.22
C ILE A 85 -7.00 5.52 -6.71
N TYR A 86 -5.91 5.49 -7.49
CA TYR A 86 -4.71 4.77 -7.08
C TYR A 86 -3.79 5.70 -6.31
N ILE A 87 -3.48 5.32 -5.07
CA ILE A 87 -2.55 6.04 -4.21
C ILE A 87 -1.42 5.08 -3.88
N LYS A 88 -0.19 5.47 -4.18
CA LYS A 88 0.96 4.55 -4.03
C LYS A 88 1.31 4.26 -2.57
N THR A 89 1.00 5.15 -1.66
CA THR A 89 1.17 4.90 -0.22
C THR A 89 -0.03 4.14 0.31
N PRO A 90 0.10 3.39 1.42
CA PRO A 90 -0.99 2.51 1.88
C PRO A 90 -2.11 3.30 2.56
N ILE A 91 -2.88 3.98 1.75
CA ILE A 91 -3.99 4.83 2.19
C ILE A 91 -5.31 4.24 1.74
N TYR A 92 -6.28 4.24 2.64
CA TYR A 92 -7.67 3.90 2.30
C TYR A 92 -8.55 5.10 2.61
N LEU A 93 -9.22 5.61 1.58
CA LEU A 93 -10.05 6.80 1.71
C LEU A 93 -11.38 6.47 2.39
N ARG A 94 -11.79 7.35 3.30
CA ARG A 94 -13.13 7.37 3.87
C ARG A 94 -13.78 8.69 3.47
N LYS A 95 -14.94 8.99 4.02
CA LYS A 95 -15.70 10.18 3.58
C LYS A 95 -15.03 11.50 3.92
N LYS A 96 -14.61 11.65 5.16
CA LYS A 96 -14.05 12.93 5.64
C LYS A 96 -12.61 12.81 6.12
N TYR A 97 -12.08 11.61 6.10
CA TYR A 97 -10.73 11.34 6.56
C TYR A 97 -10.16 10.18 5.73
N PHE A 98 -8.88 9.93 5.90
CA PHE A 98 -8.29 8.73 5.31
C PHE A 98 -7.48 7.99 6.37
N GLN A 99 -7.29 6.72 6.12
CA GLN A 99 -6.51 5.86 7.00
C GLN A 99 -5.19 5.54 6.30
N TYR A 100 -4.09 5.77 7.01
CA TYR A 100 -2.77 5.39 6.54
C TYR A 100 -2.34 4.16 7.32
N TYR A 101 -2.13 3.06 6.64
CA TYR A 101 -1.82 1.78 7.29
C TYR A 101 -0.32 1.59 7.39
N LEU A 102 0.22 1.76 8.60
CA LEU A 102 1.62 1.44 8.86
C LEU A 102 1.84 -0.07 8.81
N SER A 103 0.84 -0.84 9.24
CA SER A 103 0.84 -2.28 9.18
C SER A 103 -0.61 -2.74 9.24
N SER A 104 -0.82 -4.06 9.16
CA SER A 104 -2.17 -4.61 9.30
C SER A 104 -2.77 -4.34 10.67
N GLU A 105 -1.95 -4.00 11.64
CA GLU A 105 -2.38 -3.79 13.03
C GLU A 105 -2.31 -2.32 13.46
N GLU A 106 -1.64 -1.48 12.71
CA GLU A 106 -1.43 -0.09 13.11
C GLU A 106 -1.85 0.87 12.01
N THR A 107 -2.80 1.73 12.32
CA THR A 107 -3.40 2.65 11.36
C THR A 107 -3.38 4.07 11.91
N LEU A 108 -3.02 5.01 11.06
CA LEU A 108 -3.08 6.42 11.39
C LEU A 108 -4.29 7.05 10.69
N LEU A 109 -4.88 8.03 11.35
CA LEU A 109 -6.05 8.72 10.80
C LEU A 109 -5.67 10.18 10.53
N PHE A 110 -5.99 10.65 9.33
CA PHE A 110 -5.69 12.01 8.91
C PHE A 110 -6.92 12.66 8.30
N ASP A 111 -6.97 13.98 8.38
CA ASP A 111 -7.97 14.74 7.67
C ASP A 111 -7.73 14.66 6.16
N VAL A 112 -8.79 14.64 5.39
CA VAL A 112 -8.69 14.55 3.94
C VAL A 112 -7.89 15.71 3.34
N ASP A 113 -7.81 16.83 4.03
CA ASP A 113 -7.03 17.98 3.56
C ASP A 113 -5.54 17.67 3.45
N ASP A 114 -5.05 16.66 4.16
CA ASP A 114 -3.65 16.27 4.13
C ASP A 114 -3.39 15.15 3.12
N LEU A 115 -4.40 14.73 2.39
CA LEU A 115 -4.28 13.59 1.48
C LEU A 115 -3.19 13.78 0.44
N PHE A 116 -3.13 14.96 -0.16
CA PHE A 116 -2.16 15.21 -1.22
C PHE A 116 -0.73 14.99 -0.73
N PHE A 117 -0.43 15.47 0.45
CA PHE A 117 0.91 15.32 1.01
C PHE A 117 1.24 13.83 1.24
N TYR A 118 0.38 13.13 1.96
CA TYR A 118 0.66 11.73 2.33
C TYR A 118 0.46 10.75 1.19
N SER A 119 -0.20 11.15 0.13
CA SER A 119 -0.29 10.29 -1.05
C SER A 119 1.05 10.16 -1.76
N ASN A 120 1.95 11.11 -1.54
CA ASN A 120 3.26 11.15 -2.17
C ASN A 120 4.43 10.98 -1.20
N HIS A 121 4.16 10.93 0.10
CA HIS A 121 5.22 10.85 1.11
C HIS A 121 4.92 9.70 2.07
N ALA A 122 5.77 8.68 2.04
CA ALA A 122 5.60 7.51 2.89
C ALA A 122 5.93 7.87 4.35
N ILE A 123 5.17 7.29 5.26
CA ILE A 123 5.39 7.43 6.68
C ILE A 123 6.18 6.23 7.18
N MET A 124 7.22 6.51 7.95
CA MET A 124 8.06 5.49 8.57
C MET A 124 7.96 5.60 10.08
N LYS A 125 8.17 4.49 10.76
CA LYS A 125 8.18 4.46 12.22
C LYS A 125 9.50 3.86 12.69
N ARG A 126 10.18 4.57 13.59
CA ARG A 126 11.43 4.09 14.15
C ARG A 126 11.56 4.60 15.58
N GLY A 127 11.84 3.68 16.51
CA GLY A 127 11.97 4.04 17.91
C GLY A 127 10.76 4.72 18.50
N GLY A 128 9.56 4.35 18.02
CA GLY A 128 8.32 4.94 18.46
C GLY A 128 7.99 6.29 17.85
N HIS A 129 8.84 6.80 16.95
CA HIS A 129 8.62 8.08 16.30
C HIS A 129 8.18 7.88 14.85
N LEU A 130 7.26 8.72 14.42
CA LEU A 130 6.79 8.75 13.04
C LEU A 130 7.53 9.86 12.29
N PHE A 131 7.90 9.59 11.06
CA PHE A 131 8.56 10.59 10.22
C PHE A 131 8.28 10.28 8.75
N VAL A 132 8.45 11.32 7.93
CA VAL A 132 8.31 11.18 6.48
C VAL A 132 9.64 10.72 5.91
N ALA A 133 9.62 9.65 5.15
CA ALA A 133 10.84 8.99 4.69
C ALA A 133 11.80 9.91 3.94
N GLU A 134 11.27 10.82 3.13
CA GLU A 134 12.09 11.73 2.33
C GLU A 134 12.86 12.76 3.18
N TYR A 135 12.34 13.05 4.37
CA TYR A 135 12.94 14.06 5.24
C TYR A 135 13.75 13.45 6.36
N GLY A 136 13.67 12.13 6.54
CA GLY A 136 14.41 11.44 7.58
C GLY A 136 13.85 11.69 8.97
N MET A 137 14.68 11.35 9.96
CA MET A 137 14.23 11.39 11.36
C MET A 137 14.07 12.80 11.91
N GLN A 138 14.60 13.79 11.21
CA GLN A 138 14.56 15.17 11.69
C GLN A 138 13.16 15.78 11.57
N THR A 139 12.33 15.24 10.70
CA THR A 139 10.99 15.75 10.50
C THR A 139 10.00 14.81 11.14
N ASN A 140 9.59 15.14 12.33
CA ASN A 140 8.58 14.36 13.04
C ASN A 140 7.20 14.66 12.48
N ILE A 141 6.39 13.62 12.48
CA ILE A 141 4.99 13.80 12.13
C ILE A 141 4.27 14.22 13.41
N ARG A 142 4.29 15.51 13.64
CA ARG A 142 3.58 16.14 14.75
C ARG A 142 2.48 17.00 14.21
N SER A 143 2.08 16.70 13.03
CA SER A 143 1.07 17.47 12.39
C SER A 143 -0.17 17.55 13.26
N ARG A 144 -0.79 18.68 13.20
CA ARG A 144 -2.10 18.86 13.78
C ARG A 144 -3.12 17.90 13.21
N SER A 145 -2.85 17.36 12.04
CA SER A 145 -3.78 16.47 11.36
C SER A 145 -3.60 15.01 11.77
N VAL A 146 -2.55 14.69 12.50
CA VAL A 146 -2.27 13.30 12.85
C VAL A 146 -3.23 12.83 13.93
N SER A 147 -3.84 11.70 13.68
CA SER A 147 -4.64 10.98 14.64
C SER A 147 -3.90 9.74 15.08
N TYR A 148 -4.32 9.11 16.13
CA TYR A 148 -3.66 7.91 16.62
C TYR A 148 -4.38 6.67 16.12
N THR A 149 -3.62 5.56 16.13
CA THR A 149 -4.11 4.29 15.64
C THR A 149 -5.25 3.77 16.50
N HIS A 150 -6.15 3.07 15.86
CA HIS A 150 -7.24 2.27 16.44
C HIS A 150 -7.94 2.87 17.67
N LEU A 151 -7.73 4.10 17.93
CA LEU A 151 -8.41 4.81 19.01
C LEU A 151 -9.52 5.65 18.43
N THR A 152 -10.33 6.20 19.29
CA THR A 152 -11.28 7.20 18.84
C THR A 152 -10.52 8.26 18.09
N LEU A 153 -11.14 8.77 17.04
CA LEU A 153 -10.55 9.83 16.26
C LEU A 153 -10.25 11.01 17.17
N PRO A 154 -9.00 11.35 17.40
CA PRO A 154 -8.71 12.60 18.04
C PRO A 154 -9.14 13.72 17.15
N THR A 155 -9.18 14.89 17.70
CA THR A 155 -9.49 16.07 16.91
C THR A 155 -8.43 16.21 15.84
N ILE A 156 -8.85 16.13 14.62
CA ILE A 156 -7.98 16.35 13.49
C ILE A 156 -8.07 17.84 13.23
N ALA A 157 -7.01 18.48 13.54
CA ALA A 157 -7.00 19.93 13.47
C ALA A 157 -7.10 20.44 12.08
#